data_047516abf0e97c3707ed3f6aaddffb58
#
_entry.id   047516abf0e97c3707ed3f6aaddffb58
#
_cell.length_a   1.000
_cell.length_b   1.000
_cell.length_c   1.000
_cell.angle_alpha   90.00
_cell.angle_beta   90.00
_cell.angle_gamma   90.00
#
_symmetry.space_group_name_H-M   'P 1'
#
loop_
_entity.id
_entity.type
_entity.pdbx_description
1 polymer ?
#
loop_
_entity_poly.entity_id
_entity_poly.type
_entity_poly.pdbx_seq_one_letter_code
_entity_poly.pdbx_strand_id
1 'polypeptide(L)'
;NRMNLTIRDGISAKRIVFDTSGDTPIAVGVEVESDGETFIVEGKEIILSAGAIASPQLLMLSGIGSKDHLNEFGIDCVLDSPGVGQNLSDHPLIPIKWITKPEVKLDPLGPTGQTILRYTADGSELENDMIVYMFAKTSLRFDQGGKRSEPIGIGMGLGLNLALSKGEVKLNSTDHTEQPYLDYNLLDHEEDMRRYRQGIRMLVDLENHPAMKKLIDHRLEPADDDLESDEALDQWIRKNVGTGHHVSCTAKMGPKSDPMAVVDQYGKVHGVIALRVVDASIMPECVRANIN
;
A
#
# COMPACT_ATOMS: atom_id res chain seq x y z
N ASN A 1 -31.91 7.88 -2.02
CA ASN A 1 -32.23 6.44 -2.03
C ASN A 1 -32.37 5.97 -3.47
N ARG A 2 -31.55 4.97 -3.87
CA ARG A 2 -31.67 4.31 -5.18
C ARG A 2 -32.45 3.01 -5.00
N MET A 3 -33.54 2.83 -5.73
CA MET A 3 -34.40 1.65 -5.62
C MET A 3 -33.69 0.35 -6.08
N ASN A 4 -32.62 0.49 -6.85
CA ASN A 4 -31.81 -0.63 -7.39
C ASN A 4 -30.48 -0.84 -6.64
N LEU A 5 -30.32 -0.26 -5.43
CA LEU A 5 -29.14 -0.43 -4.60
C LEU A 5 -29.55 -0.97 -3.23
N THR A 6 -29.02 -2.13 -2.88
CA THR A 6 -29.12 -2.70 -1.53
C THR A 6 -27.73 -2.69 -0.90
N ILE A 7 -27.59 -2.10 0.29
CA ILE A 7 -26.38 -2.15 1.10
C ILE A 7 -26.72 -3.00 2.32
N ARG A 8 -25.88 -3.98 2.61
CA ARG A 8 -25.98 -4.86 3.77
C ARG A 8 -24.67 -4.81 4.54
N ASP A 9 -24.73 -4.36 5.77
CA ASP A 9 -23.66 -4.37 6.75
C ASP A 9 -23.68 -5.66 7.59
N GLY A 10 -22.66 -5.85 8.42
CA GLY A 10 -22.55 -7.03 9.29
C GLY A 10 -22.36 -8.34 8.53
N ILE A 11 -21.88 -8.28 7.27
CA ILE A 11 -21.67 -9.47 6.41
C ILE A 11 -20.19 -9.53 6.01
N SER A 12 -19.58 -10.70 6.24
CA SER A 12 -18.23 -11.02 5.81
C SER A 12 -18.22 -11.95 4.61
N ALA A 13 -17.48 -11.61 3.56
CA ALA A 13 -17.30 -12.48 2.39
C ALA A 13 -16.23 -13.53 2.70
N LYS A 14 -16.57 -14.81 2.51
CA LYS A 14 -15.67 -15.95 2.76
C LYS A 14 -14.96 -16.41 1.49
N ARG A 15 -15.71 -16.60 0.42
CA ARG A 15 -15.20 -17.04 -0.89
C ARG A 15 -16.23 -16.82 -1.99
N ILE A 16 -15.75 -16.79 -3.22
CA ILE A 16 -16.57 -16.80 -4.42
C ILE A 16 -17.02 -18.23 -4.69
N VAL A 17 -18.26 -18.40 -5.13
CA VAL A 17 -18.83 -19.68 -5.54
C VAL A 17 -18.82 -19.77 -7.04
N PHE A 18 -18.32 -20.89 -7.59
CA PHE A 18 -18.21 -21.14 -9.03
C PHE A 18 -19.08 -22.32 -9.46
N ASP A 19 -19.68 -22.17 -10.64
CA ASP A 19 -20.11 -23.30 -11.45
C ASP A 19 -18.94 -23.76 -12.32
N THR A 20 -18.45 -24.96 -12.07
CA THR A 20 -17.34 -25.61 -12.77
C THR A 20 -17.79 -26.77 -13.66
N SER A 21 -19.07 -26.86 -13.97
CA SER A 21 -19.63 -27.95 -14.80
C SER A 21 -19.21 -27.85 -16.29
N GLY A 22 -18.79 -26.68 -16.75
CA GLY A 22 -18.27 -26.42 -18.09
C GLY A 22 -16.74 -26.29 -18.15
N ASP A 23 -16.21 -26.02 -19.35
CA ASP A 23 -14.76 -25.86 -19.58
C ASP A 23 -14.16 -24.59 -18.93
N THR A 24 -14.99 -23.60 -18.65
CA THR A 24 -14.58 -22.33 -18.04
C THR A 24 -15.40 -22.06 -16.79
N PRO A 25 -14.79 -21.84 -15.63
CA PRO A 25 -15.51 -21.54 -14.39
C PRO A 25 -16.34 -20.25 -14.53
N ILE A 26 -17.54 -20.27 -13.97
CA ILE A 26 -18.47 -19.13 -13.94
C ILE A 26 -18.71 -18.75 -12.48
N ALA A 27 -18.43 -17.50 -12.11
CA ALA A 27 -18.79 -17.00 -10.80
C ALA A 27 -20.31 -16.83 -10.70
N VAL A 28 -20.93 -17.49 -9.74
CA VAL A 28 -22.40 -17.54 -9.57
C VAL A 28 -22.88 -16.90 -8.28
N GLY A 29 -21.98 -16.64 -7.31
CA GLY A 29 -22.32 -16.04 -6.04
C GLY A 29 -21.12 -15.85 -5.13
N VAL A 30 -21.38 -15.37 -3.92
CA VAL A 30 -20.42 -15.22 -2.83
C VAL A 30 -20.95 -15.93 -1.62
N GLU A 31 -20.17 -16.82 -1.04
CA GLU A 31 -20.43 -17.38 0.28
C GLU A 31 -20.07 -16.34 1.33
N VAL A 32 -21.00 -16.03 2.19
CA VAL A 32 -20.88 -14.98 3.19
C VAL A 32 -21.25 -15.51 4.58
N GLU A 33 -20.78 -14.82 5.60
CA GLU A 33 -21.12 -15.08 7.00
C GLU A 33 -21.72 -13.83 7.65
N SER A 34 -22.80 -14.01 8.42
CA SER A 34 -23.43 -12.98 9.24
C SER A 34 -23.98 -13.62 10.51
N ASP A 35 -23.65 -13.07 11.69
CA ASP A 35 -24.11 -13.57 12.99
C ASP A 35 -23.88 -15.09 13.23
N GLY A 36 -22.79 -15.64 12.65
CA GLY A 36 -22.43 -17.05 12.74
C GLY A 36 -23.18 -17.96 11.75
N GLU A 37 -24.06 -17.43 10.92
CA GLU A 37 -24.73 -18.16 9.84
C GLU A 37 -23.99 -17.95 8.51
N THR A 38 -23.79 -19.04 7.77
CA THR A 38 -23.18 -19.00 6.42
C THR A 38 -24.25 -19.23 5.37
N PHE A 39 -24.28 -18.37 4.34
CA PHE A 39 -25.21 -18.51 3.21
C PHE A 39 -24.59 -17.96 1.92
N ILE A 40 -25.20 -18.25 0.78
CA ILE A 40 -24.74 -17.79 -0.53
C ILE A 40 -25.61 -16.62 -0.99
N VAL A 41 -24.95 -15.54 -1.42
CA VAL A 41 -25.60 -14.45 -2.16
C VAL A 41 -25.31 -14.67 -3.63
N GLU A 42 -26.35 -15.02 -4.41
CA GLU A 42 -26.23 -15.26 -5.84
C GLU A 42 -26.17 -13.94 -6.63
N GLY A 43 -25.42 -13.94 -7.73
CA GLY A 43 -25.27 -12.80 -8.63
C GLY A 43 -24.99 -13.22 -10.08
N LYS A 44 -25.47 -12.42 -11.03
CA LYS A 44 -25.17 -12.61 -12.48
C LYS A 44 -23.76 -12.18 -12.84
N GLU A 45 -23.16 -11.32 -12.03
CA GLU A 45 -21.78 -10.86 -12.11
C GLU A 45 -21.33 -10.54 -10.70
N ILE A 46 -20.15 -11.03 -10.33
CA ILE A 46 -19.52 -10.79 -9.05
C ILE A 46 -18.41 -9.76 -9.27
N ILE A 47 -18.39 -8.72 -8.43
CA ILE A 47 -17.41 -7.66 -8.51
C ILE A 47 -16.70 -7.53 -7.15
N LEU A 48 -15.41 -7.79 -7.12
CA LEU A 48 -14.58 -7.61 -5.93
C LEU A 48 -14.09 -6.15 -5.86
N SER A 49 -14.31 -5.52 -4.73
CA SER A 49 -13.82 -4.17 -4.42
C SER A 49 -13.40 -4.09 -2.95
N ALA A 50 -12.73 -5.14 -2.46
CA ALA A 50 -12.31 -5.27 -1.06
C ALA A 50 -10.94 -4.61 -0.79
N GLY A 51 -10.34 -3.99 -1.80
CA GLY A 51 -9.04 -3.32 -1.73
C GLY A 51 -7.86 -4.23 -2.01
N ALA A 52 -6.68 -3.63 -2.12
CA ALA A 52 -5.47 -4.31 -2.61
C ALA A 52 -4.92 -5.42 -1.69
N ILE A 53 -5.46 -5.57 -0.48
CA ILE A 53 -5.10 -6.65 0.44
C ILE A 53 -6.17 -7.75 0.42
N ALA A 54 -7.43 -7.38 0.61
CA ALA A 54 -8.48 -8.38 0.77
C ALA A 54 -9.01 -8.94 -0.57
N SER A 55 -8.93 -8.21 -1.68
CA SER A 55 -9.33 -8.76 -2.99
C SER A 55 -8.46 -9.93 -3.44
N PRO A 56 -7.10 -9.86 -3.44
CA PRO A 56 -6.29 -11.03 -3.73
C PRO A 56 -6.44 -12.14 -2.69
N GLN A 57 -6.61 -11.84 -1.40
CA GLN A 57 -6.91 -12.83 -0.37
C GLN A 57 -8.19 -13.60 -0.72
N LEU A 58 -9.27 -12.89 -1.06
CA LEU A 58 -10.55 -13.51 -1.40
C LEU A 58 -10.45 -14.34 -2.70
N LEU A 59 -9.67 -13.90 -3.70
CA LEU A 59 -9.38 -14.71 -4.88
C LEU A 59 -8.70 -16.02 -4.50
N MET A 60 -7.64 -15.97 -3.68
CA MET A 60 -6.92 -17.16 -3.23
C MET A 60 -7.81 -18.10 -2.41
N LEU A 61 -8.58 -17.59 -1.44
CA LEU A 61 -9.53 -18.38 -0.67
C LEU A 61 -10.63 -19.03 -1.54
N SER A 62 -10.84 -18.49 -2.75
CA SER A 62 -11.80 -19.02 -3.73
C SER A 62 -11.17 -19.96 -4.76
N GLY A 63 -9.88 -20.30 -4.61
CA GLY A 63 -9.18 -21.21 -5.53
C GLY A 63 -8.60 -20.53 -6.78
N ILE A 64 -8.47 -19.19 -6.79
CA ILE A 64 -7.82 -18.42 -7.87
C ILE A 64 -6.50 -17.86 -7.35
N GLY A 65 -5.38 -18.38 -7.80
CA GLY A 65 -4.03 -17.99 -7.34
C GLY A 65 -2.96 -18.94 -7.85
N SER A 66 -1.75 -18.83 -7.34
CA SER A 66 -0.70 -19.80 -7.60
C SER A 66 -1.13 -21.18 -7.11
N LYS A 67 -1.17 -22.16 -8.01
CA LYS A 67 -1.59 -23.53 -7.70
C LYS A 67 -0.77 -24.13 -6.55
N ASP A 68 0.53 -23.92 -6.54
CA ASP A 68 1.41 -24.48 -5.51
C ASP A 68 1.06 -23.87 -4.13
N HIS A 69 0.87 -22.56 -4.06
CA HIS A 69 0.49 -21.89 -2.82
C HIS A 69 -0.91 -22.32 -2.32
N LEU A 70 -1.90 -22.46 -3.21
CA LEU A 70 -3.22 -22.95 -2.85
C LEU A 70 -3.19 -24.35 -2.28
N ASN A 71 -2.35 -25.23 -2.85
CA ASN A 71 -2.16 -26.61 -2.38
C ASN A 71 -1.56 -26.68 -0.97
N GLU A 72 -0.71 -25.72 -0.56
CA GLU A 72 -0.16 -25.64 0.81
C GLU A 72 -1.27 -25.50 1.86
N PHE A 73 -2.40 -24.88 1.49
CA PHE A 73 -3.57 -24.67 2.34
C PHE A 73 -4.71 -25.66 2.08
N GLY A 74 -4.52 -26.65 1.20
CA GLY A 74 -5.55 -27.62 0.84
C GLY A 74 -6.74 -27.02 0.09
N ILE A 75 -6.52 -25.89 -0.60
CA ILE A 75 -7.56 -25.22 -1.40
C ILE A 75 -7.49 -25.76 -2.82
N ASP A 76 -8.64 -26.27 -3.31
CA ASP A 76 -8.76 -26.73 -4.70
C ASP A 76 -8.54 -25.59 -5.69
N CYS A 77 -7.61 -25.78 -6.60
CA CYS A 77 -7.28 -24.78 -7.63
C CYS A 77 -8.36 -24.76 -8.71
N VAL A 78 -9.18 -23.72 -8.71
CA VAL A 78 -10.18 -23.42 -9.75
C VAL A 78 -9.50 -22.81 -10.98
N LEU A 79 -8.53 -21.93 -10.76
CA LEU A 79 -7.74 -21.29 -11.80
C LEU A 79 -6.31 -21.02 -11.29
N ASP A 80 -5.33 -21.56 -12.02
CA ASP A 80 -3.93 -21.21 -11.77
C ASP A 80 -3.63 -19.80 -12.31
N SER A 81 -3.46 -18.86 -11.40
CA SER A 81 -3.23 -17.43 -11.69
C SER A 81 -2.10 -16.91 -10.80
N PRO A 82 -0.83 -17.14 -11.18
CA PRO A 82 0.32 -16.86 -10.32
C PRO A 82 0.50 -15.38 -9.97
N GLY A 83 -0.14 -14.46 -10.73
CA GLY A 83 -0.09 -13.04 -10.46
C GLY A 83 -0.95 -12.57 -9.29
N VAL A 84 -1.87 -13.40 -8.79
CA VAL A 84 -2.70 -13.03 -7.63
C VAL A 84 -1.85 -12.91 -6.38
N GLY A 85 -1.94 -11.75 -5.72
CA GLY A 85 -1.15 -11.40 -4.55
C GLY A 85 0.27 -10.93 -4.85
N GLN A 86 0.74 -11.04 -6.09
CA GLN A 86 2.08 -10.59 -6.49
C GLN A 86 2.09 -9.12 -6.87
N ASN A 87 3.29 -8.53 -6.99
CA ASN A 87 3.48 -7.15 -7.43
C ASN A 87 2.90 -6.11 -6.44
N LEU A 88 2.78 -6.46 -5.16
CA LEU A 88 2.38 -5.49 -4.13
C LEU A 88 3.26 -4.25 -4.24
N SER A 89 2.64 -3.12 -4.47
CA SER A 89 3.30 -1.82 -4.59
C SER A 89 2.72 -0.85 -3.59
N ASP A 90 3.59 -0.01 -3.05
CA ASP A 90 3.20 1.08 -2.14
C ASP A 90 4.17 2.25 -2.36
N HIS A 91 3.85 3.39 -1.77
CA HIS A 91 4.79 4.50 -1.66
C HIS A 91 5.51 4.42 -0.32
N PRO A 92 6.78 4.01 -0.27
CA PRO A 92 7.57 4.12 0.94
C PRO A 92 7.56 5.55 1.45
N LEU A 93 7.47 5.76 2.76
CA LEU A 93 7.48 7.07 3.39
C LEU A 93 8.35 7.08 4.63
N ILE A 94 9.21 8.08 4.76
CA ILE A 94 10.04 8.32 5.94
C ILE A 94 9.89 9.77 6.41
N PRO A 95 9.57 10.04 7.68
CA PRO A 95 9.58 11.38 8.22
C PRO A 95 10.95 11.77 8.74
N ILE A 96 11.43 12.95 8.35
CA ILE A 96 12.56 13.65 8.96
C ILE A 96 11.99 14.72 9.89
N LYS A 97 12.53 14.85 11.10
CA LYS A 97 11.93 15.66 12.16
C LYS A 97 12.94 16.61 12.79
N TRP A 98 12.48 17.81 13.07
CA TRP A 98 13.25 18.85 13.76
C TRP A 98 12.48 19.37 14.97
N ILE A 99 13.20 19.61 16.06
CA ILE A 99 12.71 20.36 17.21
C ILE A 99 12.76 21.84 16.84
N THR A 100 11.70 22.57 17.11
CA THR A 100 11.64 24.02 16.90
C THR A 100 12.22 24.78 18.10
N LYS A 101 12.73 25.99 17.84
CA LYS A 101 13.16 26.89 18.90
C LYS A 101 12.00 27.24 19.83
N PRO A 102 12.26 27.52 21.12
CA PRO A 102 11.21 27.80 22.12
C PRO A 102 10.28 28.97 21.77
N GLU A 103 10.80 29.96 21.02
CA GLU A 103 10.03 31.13 20.57
C GLU A 103 9.09 30.83 19.39
N VAL A 104 9.26 29.72 18.69
CA VAL A 104 8.41 29.31 17.57
C VAL A 104 7.15 28.64 18.12
N LYS A 105 6.04 29.36 18.01
CA LYS A 105 4.74 28.83 18.43
C LYS A 105 4.12 27.99 17.31
N LEU A 106 3.92 26.71 17.60
CA LEU A 106 3.19 25.79 16.72
C LEU A 106 1.70 25.82 17.08
N ASP A 107 0.84 25.98 16.10
CA ASP A 107 -0.61 25.91 16.31
C ASP A 107 -1.06 24.44 16.30
N PRO A 108 -1.47 23.85 17.43
CA PRO A 108 -1.93 22.47 17.47
C PRO A 108 -3.21 22.22 16.66
N LEU A 109 -4.01 23.26 16.40
CA LEU A 109 -5.24 23.17 15.61
C LEU A 109 -5.03 23.54 14.13
N GLY A 110 -3.89 24.12 13.78
CA GLY A 110 -3.56 24.48 12.41
C GLY A 110 -3.41 23.25 11.49
N PRO A 111 -3.50 23.41 10.16
CA PRO A 111 -3.33 22.33 9.21
C PRO A 111 -1.91 21.76 9.30
N THR A 112 -1.79 20.43 9.28
CA THR A 112 -0.48 19.76 9.38
C THR A 112 0.30 19.85 8.08
N GLY A 113 -0.34 19.59 6.93
CA GLY A 113 0.29 19.61 5.61
C GLY A 113 -0.26 20.76 4.78
N GLN A 114 0.62 21.59 4.23
CA GLN A 114 0.23 22.76 3.42
C GLN A 114 0.97 22.83 2.09
N THR A 115 2.12 22.21 1.99
CA THR A 115 2.99 22.29 0.83
C THR A 115 3.55 20.92 0.50
N ILE A 116 3.61 20.63 -0.79
CA ILE A 116 4.18 19.40 -1.33
C ILE A 116 5.20 19.79 -2.41
N LEU A 117 6.37 19.18 -2.37
CA LEU A 117 7.36 19.23 -3.41
C LEU A 117 7.36 17.90 -4.17
N ARG A 118 7.31 17.94 -5.49
CA ARG A 118 7.61 16.79 -6.35
C ARG A 118 8.88 17.09 -7.14
N TYR A 119 9.74 16.10 -7.27
CA TYR A 119 10.98 16.24 -8.01
C TYR A 119 11.45 14.90 -8.57
N THR A 120 12.37 14.94 -9.49
CA THR A 120 13.08 13.76 -10.00
C THR A 120 14.38 13.62 -9.25
N ALA A 121 14.67 12.44 -8.69
CA ALA A 121 15.96 12.19 -8.05
C ALA A 121 17.10 12.30 -9.07
N ASP A 122 18.25 12.82 -8.66
CA ASP A 122 19.40 12.93 -9.56
C ASP A 122 19.81 11.58 -10.11
N GLY A 123 20.00 11.50 -11.42
CA GLY A 123 20.31 10.28 -12.12
C GLY A 123 19.13 9.30 -12.29
N SER A 124 17.91 9.65 -11.88
CA SER A 124 16.72 8.87 -12.17
C SER A 124 16.17 9.19 -13.57
N GLU A 125 15.77 8.15 -14.30
CA GLU A 125 15.04 8.27 -15.57
C GLU A 125 13.52 8.41 -15.37
N LEU A 126 13.06 8.25 -14.13
CA LEU A 126 11.64 8.28 -13.75
C LEU A 126 11.26 9.69 -13.30
N GLU A 127 10.64 10.46 -14.18
CA GLU A 127 10.21 11.83 -13.88
C GLU A 127 9.26 11.90 -12.68
N ASN A 128 9.50 12.86 -11.77
CA ASN A 128 8.68 13.10 -10.57
C ASN A 128 8.50 11.84 -9.69
N ASP A 129 9.55 11.06 -9.56
CA ASP A 129 9.58 9.83 -8.78
C ASP A 129 9.62 10.06 -7.27
N MET A 130 9.99 11.25 -6.82
CA MET A 130 10.10 11.62 -5.41
C MET A 130 9.05 12.66 -5.01
N ILE A 131 8.65 12.60 -3.74
CA ILE A 131 7.72 13.55 -3.13
C ILE A 131 8.17 13.92 -1.72
N VAL A 132 8.00 15.19 -1.36
CA VAL A 132 8.24 15.69 0.00
C VAL A 132 6.98 16.36 0.52
N TYR A 133 6.47 15.88 1.64
CA TYR A 133 5.37 16.49 2.38
C TYR A 133 5.94 17.37 3.49
N MET A 134 5.51 18.63 3.55
CA MET A 134 5.84 19.51 4.65
C MET A 134 4.84 19.33 5.79
N PHE A 135 5.32 18.99 6.97
CA PHE A 135 4.52 18.91 8.19
C PHE A 135 4.79 20.13 9.08
N ALA A 136 3.83 21.04 9.13
CA ALA A 136 3.91 22.26 9.93
C ALA A 136 3.96 21.99 11.45
N LYS A 137 3.72 20.76 11.85
CA LYS A 137 3.81 20.29 13.24
C LYS A 137 4.10 18.80 13.27
N THR A 138 4.94 18.38 14.20
CA THR A 138 5.21 16.96 14.48
C THR A 138 5.14 16.70 15.98
N SER A 139 4.81 15.46 16.34
CA SER A 139 4.74 14.99 17.71
C SER A 139 5.61 13.75 17.87
N LEU A 140 6.19 13.53 19.05
CA LEU A 140 7.03 12.36 19.30
C LEU A 140 6.24 11.03 19.24
N ARG A 141 4.98 11.05 19.71
CA ARG A 141 4.13 9.85 19.77
C ARG A 141 2.65 10.22 19.74
N PHE A 142 1.83 9.25 19.33
CA PHE A 142 0.43 9.21 19.75
C PHE A 142 0.38 8.64 21.16
N ASP A 143 -0.43 9.20 22.04
CA ASP A 143 -0.71 8.56 23.32
C ASP A 143 -1.52 7.27 23.11
N GLN A 144 -1.61 6.43 24.16
CA GLN A 144 -2.34 5.15 24.08
C GLN A 144 -3.85 5.33 23.85
N GLY A 145 -4.39 6.53 23.92
CA GLY A 145 -5.77 6.90 23.63
C GLY A 145 -5.96 7.53 22.25
N GLY A 146 -4.93 7.54 21.39
CA GLY A 146 -4.98 8.13 20.05
C GLY A 146 -4.94 9.66 20.02
N LYS A 147 -4.75 10.31 21.17
CA LYS A 147 -4.53 11.76 21.22
C LYS A 147 -3.08 12.06 20.85
N ARG A 148 -2.89 13.04 19.98
CA ARG A 148 -1.54 13.55 19.67
C ARG A 148 -1.01 14.28 20.88
N SER A 149 0.26 14.04 21.24
CA SER A 149 1.00 14.88 22.16
C SER A 149 1.09 16.31 21.58
N GLU A 150 1.36 17.30 22.45
CA GLU A 150 1.64 18.66 22.00
C GLU A 150 2.73 18.64 20.91
N PRO A 151 2.61 19.50 19.89
CA PRO A 151 3.62 19.59 18.86
C PRO A 151 4.96 20.04 19.45
N ILE A 152 6.03 19.33 19.09
CA ILE A 152 7.38 19.63 19.56
C ILE A 152 8.26 20.22 18.46
N GLY A 153 7.81 20.18 17.23
CA GLY A 153 8.61 20.60 16.08
C GLY A 153 7.87 20.50 14.76
N ILE A 154 8.64 20.56 13.71
CA ILE A 154 8.21 20.44 12.32
C ILE A 154 8.81 19.17 11.68
N GLY A 155 8.30 18.77 10.54
CA GLY A 155 8.81 17.60 9.84
C GLY A 155 8.68 17.69 8.33
N MET A 156 9.40 16.81 7.64
CA MET A 156 9.25 16.56 6.20
C MET A 156 9.16 15.06 5.98
N GLY A 157 8.09 14.60 5.31
CA GLY A 157 7.97 13.22 4.88
C GLY A 157 8.56 13.04 3.49
N LEU A 158 9.64 12.28 3.36
CA LEU A 158 10.18 11.88 2.07
C LEU A 158 9.47 10.62 1.59
N GLY A 159 8.88 10.68 0.40
CA GLY A 159 8.22 9.54 -0.25
C GLY A 159 8.81 9.23 -1.62
N LEU A 160 8.70 7.97 -2.02
CA LEU A 160 9.09 7.48 -3.33
C LEU A 160 7.82 7.02 -4.07
N ASN A 161 7.40 7.79 -5.09
CA ASN A 161 6.17 7.51 -5.84
C ASN A 161 6.32 6.36 -6.86
N LEU A 162 7.50 6.15 -7.38
CA LEU A 162 7.79 5.11 -8.38
C LEU A 162 8.85 4.15 -7.85
N ALA A 163 8.47 3.37 -6.84
CA ALA A 163 9.32 2.31 -6.32
C ALA A 163 9.47 1.16 -7.32
N LEU A 164 10.70 0.68 -7.50
CA LEU A 164 11.04 -0.49 -8.30
C LEU A 164 10.86 -1.77 -7.48
N SER A 165 11.03 -1.68 -6.17
CA SER A 165 10.77 -2.76 -5.23
C SER A 165 9.32 -3.20 -5.28
N LYS A 166 9.08 -4.51 -5.24
CA LYS A 166 7.76 -5.11 -5.25
C LYS A 166 7.67 -6.17 -4.16
N GLY A 167 6.53 -6.22 -3.53
CA GLY A 167 6.21 -7.19 -2.50
C GLY A 167 5.11 -8.16 -2.92
N GLU A 168 4.53 -8.82 -1.92
CA GLU A 168 3.50 -9.84 -2.16
C GLU A 168 2.48 -9.91 -1.02
N VAL A 169 1.31 -10.43 -1.36
CA VAL A 169 0.25 -10.85 -0.43
C VAL A 169 0.10 -12.35 -0.55
N LYS A 170 0.15 -13.09 0.55
CA LYS A 170 -0.05 -14.54 0.61
C LYS A 170 -1.05 -14.92 1.68
N LEU A 171 -1.69 -16.08 1.54
CA LEU A 171 -2.48 -16.62 2.62
C LEU A 171 -1.58 -17.00 3.81
N ASN A 172 -2.09 -16.75 5.02
CA ASN A 172 -1.58 -17.27 6.28
C ASN A 172 -2.45 -18.40 6.82
N SER A 173 -3.71 -18.42 6.38
CA SER A 173 -4.75 -19.31 6.89
C SER A 173 -5.86 -19.43 5.85
N THR A 174 -6.71 -20.45 6.00
CA THR A 174 -7.99 -20.56 5.27
C THR A 174 -9.13 -19.80 5.96
N ASP A 175 -8.88 -19.23 7.13
CA ASP A 175 -9.84 -18.37 7.82
C ASP A 175 -9.84 -16.98 7.16
N HIS A 176 -10.98 -16.60 6.59
CA HIS A 176 -11.18 -15.34 5.90
C HIS A 176 -11.08 -14.10 6.83
N THR A 177 -11.15 -14.30 8.14
CA THR A 177 -11.03 -13.23 9.15
C THR A 177 -9.58 -12.95 9.55
N GLU A 178 -8.66 -13.88 9.28
CA GLU A 178 -7.25 -13.68 9.54
C GLU A 178 -6.60 -12.83 8.48
N GLN A 179 -5.75 -11.88 8.91
CA GLN A 179 -5.00 -11.06 7.99
C GLN A 179 -4.01 -11.91 7.19
N PRO A 180 -3.93 -11.73 5.86
CA PRO A 180 -2.93 -12.42 5.06
C PRO A 180 -1.51 -11.97 5.42
N TYR A 181 -0.52 -12.76 5.03
CA TYR A 181 0.88 -12.35 5.06
C TYR A 181 1.11 -11.21 4.08
N LEU A 182 1.73 -10.14 4.56
CA LEU A 182 2.05 -8.95 3.79
C LEU A 182 3.55 -8.73 3.82
N ASP A 183 4.20 -8.96 2.69
CA ASP A 183 5.55 -8.51 2.47
C ASP A 183 5.52 -7.28 1.56
N TYR A 184 5.81 -6.13 2.13
CA TYR A 184 5.90 -4.88 1.37
C TYR A 184 7.19 -4.78 0.57
N ASN A 185 8.24 -5.49 1.01
CA ASN A 185 9.57 -5.49 0.41
C ASN A 185 10.09 -4.08 0.07
N LEU A 186 9.82 -3.11 0.99
CA LEU A 186 10.15 -1.70 0.78
C LEU A 186 11.65 -1.50 0.64
N LEU A 187 12.04 -0.79 -0.43
CA LEU A 187 13.44 -0.37 -0.67
C LEU A 187 14.44 -1.55 -0.81
N ASP A 188 13.97 -2.70 -1.25
CA ASP A 188 14.84 -3.84 -1.55
C ASP A 188 15.71 -3.60 -2.81
N HIS A 189 15.14 -2.88 -3.79
CA HIS A 189 15.87 -2.52 -5.00
C HIS A 189 16.91 -1.42 -4.71
N GLU A 190 18.18 -1.63 -5.10
CA GLU A 190 19.29 -0.70 -4.81
C GLU A 190 19.02 0.73 -5.30
N GLU A 191 18.37 0.89 -6.45
CA GLU A 191 18.03 2.21 -6.98
C GLU A 191 17.01 2.94 -6.10
N ASP A 192 16.07 2.24 -5.47
CA ASP A 192 15.14 2.82 -4.52
C ASP A 192 15.88 3.33 -3.29
N MET A 193 16.81 2.53 -2.76
CA MET A 193 17.65 2.91 -1.64
C MET A 193 18.56 4.09 -1.97
N ARG A 194 19.18 4.10 -3.16
CA ARG A 194 20.02 5.22 -3.64
C ARG A 194 19.24 6.54 -3.67
N ARG A 195 18.01 6.51 -4.22
CA ARG A 195 17.15 7.70 -4.28
C ARG A 195 16.74 8.19 -2.89
N TYR A 196 16.51 7.25 -1.97
CA TYR A 196 16.22 7.58 -0.57
C TYR A 196 17.41 8.22 0.13
N ARG A 197 18.61 7.65 0.04
CA ARG A 197 19.83 8.24 0.60
C ARG A 197 20.03 9.68 0.13
N GLN A 198 19.90 9.88 -1.19
CA GLN A 198 20.02 11.21 -1.79
C GLN A 198 18.96 12.19 -1.26
N GLY A 199 17.70 11.78 -1.24
CA GLY A 199 16.61 12.62 -0.77
C GLY A 199 16.74 12.99 0.71
N ILE A 200 17.15 12.07 1.57
CA ILE A 200 17.37 12.34 2.99
C ILE A 200 18.49 13.36 3.16
N ARG A 201 19.65 13.18 2.50
CA ARG A 201 20.77 14.15 2.56
C ARG A 201 20.37 15.52 2.05
N MET A 202 19.60 15.59 0.97
CA MET A 202 19.05 16.85 0.47
C MET A 202 18.17 17.55 1.52
N LEU A 203 17.28 16.82 2.19
CA LEU A 203 16.40 17.40 3.21
C LEU A 203 17.17 17.81 4.47
N VAL A 204 18.16 17.05 4.87
CA VAL A 204 19.06 17.42 5.99
C VAL A 204 19.85 18.69 5.65
N ASP A 205 20.34 18.83 4.43
CA ASP A 205 21.07 20.04 4.04
C ASP A 205 20.22 21.32 4.09
N LEU A 206 18.90 21.21 4.02
CA LEU A 206 17.99 22.35 4.23
C LEU A 206 18.12 23.00 5.61
N GLU A 207 18.69 22.32 6.61
CA GLU A 207 19.01 22.89 7.92
C GLU A 207 19.94 24.10 7.79
N ASN A 208 20.80 24.10 6.79
CA ASN A 208 21.74 25.18 6.50
C ASN A 208 21.08 26.43 5.90
N HIS A 209 19.85 26.28 5.37
CA HIS A 209 19.14 27.40 4.77
C HIS A 209 18.72 28.44 5.85
N PRO A 210 18.90 29.76 5.59
CA PRO A 210 18.59 30.80 6.59
C PRO A 210 17.16 30.80 7.11
N ALA A 211 16.17 30.37 6.30
CA ALA A 211 14.79 30.25 6.73
C ALA A 211 14.59 29.13 7.76
N MET A 212 15.22 27.97 7.52
CA MET A 212 15.16 26.83 8.45
C MET A 212 15.88 27.15 9.77
N LYS A 213 17.05 27.78 9.72
CA LYS A 213 17.79 28.22 10.91
C LYS A 213 17.02 29.18 11.83
N LYS A 214 16.02 29.86 11.31
CA LYS A 214 15.14 30.71 12.12
C LYS A 214 14.10 29.89 12.90
N LEU A 215 13.75 28.71 12.44
CA LEU A 215 12.68 27.89 12.97
C LEU A 215 13.19 26.76 13.87
N ILE A 216 14.23 26.04 13.43
CA ILE A 216 14.73 24.83 14.08
C ILE A 216 15.78 25.14 15.14
N ASP A 217 15.72 24.38 16.22
CA ASP A 217 16.77 24.29 17.23
C ASP A 217 17.79 23.22 16.82
N HIS A 218 17.32 21.99 16.66
CA HIS A 218 18.14 20.87 16.20
C HIS A 218 17.29 19.82 15.47
N ARG A 219 17.97 18.93 14.72
CA ARG A 219 17.35 17.75 14.12
C ARG A 219 17.16 16.68 15.18
N LEU A 220 15.99 16.02 15.12
CA LEU A 220 15.64 14.90 15.99
C LEU A 220 15.95 13.56 15.30
N GLU A 221 15.61 13.43 14.02
CA GLU A 221 15.78 12.22 13.19
C GLU A 221 16.01 12.59 11.73
N PRO A 222 16.98 11.92 11.03
CA PRO A 222 18.00 11.00 11.55
C PRO A 222 19.00 11.70 12.47
N ALA A 223 19.71 10.95 13.33
CA ALA A 223 20.84 11.48 14.11
C ALA A 223 22.08 11.69 13.22
N ASP A 224 23.10 12.40 13.72
CA ASP A 224 24.31 12.65 12.94
C ASP A 224 25.07 11.36 12.64
N ASP A 225 25.12 10.43 13.60
CA ASP A 225 25.76 9.11 13.45
C ASP A 225 25.09 8.29 12.32
N ASP A 226 23.76 8.44 12.12
CA ASP A 226 23.02 7.77 11.04
C ASP A 226 23.44 8.27 9.64
N LEU A 227 24.08 9.44 9.55
CA LEU A 227 24.49 10.09 8.30
C LEU A 227 25.98 9.92 7.96
N GLU A 228 26.77 9.31 8.86
CA GLU A 228 28.23 9.20 8.71
C GLU A 228 28.66 8.37 7.49
N SER A 229 27.85 7.36 7.13
CA SER A 229 28.11 6.52 5.93
C SER A 229 26.82 6.12 5.24
N ASP A 230 26.92 5.55 4.03
CA ASP A 230 25.78 4.97 3.33
C ASP A 230 25.21 3.78 4.09
N GLU A 231 26.07 2.96 4.71
CA GLU A 231 25.67 1.78 5.47
C GLU A 231 24.88 2.17 6.74
N ALA A 232 25.34 3.20 7.47
CA ALA A 232 24.63 3.71 8.65
C ALA A 232 23.26 4.27 8.25
N LEU A 233 23.22 5.05 7.17
CA LEU A 233 21.99 5.63 6.65
C LEU A 233 21.02 4.55 6.17
N ASP A 234 21.49 3.52 5.49
CA ASP A 234 20.66 2.38 5.06
C ASP A 234 20.03 1.63 6.23
N GLN A 235 20.78 1.43 7.30
CA GLN A 235 20.26 0.81 8.52
C GLN A 235 19.16 1.67 9.15
N TRP A 236 19.38 2.97 9.23
CA TRP A 236 18.36 3.90 9.74
C TRP A 236 17.11 3.91 8.83
N ILE A 237 17.30 3.98 7.50
CA ILE A 237 16.19 3.93 6.51
C ILE A 237 15.36 2.67 6.70
N ARG A 238 15.99 1.48 6.70
CA ARG A 238 15.29 0.19 6.83
C ARG A 238 14.52 0.07 8.14
N LYS A 239 14.98 0.71 9.21
CA LYS A 239 14.32 0.72 10.52
C LYS A 239 13.11 1.67 10.57
N ASN A 240 13.13 2.74 9.79
CA ASN A 240 12.19 3.86 9.93
C ASN A 240 11.25 4.04 8.72
N VAL A 241 11.52 3.37 7.59
CA VAL A 241 10.62 3.41 6.44
C VAL A 241 9.31 2.70 6.78
N GLY A 242 8.21 3.33 6.37
CA GLY A 242 6.87 2.77 6.51
C GLY A 242 6.06 2.91 5.24
N THR A 243 4.86 2.37 5.29
CA THR A 243 3.85 2.49 4.22
C THR A 243 3.34 3.92 4.10
N GLY A 244 3.15 4.39 2.88
CA GLY A 244 2.39 5.61 2.57
C GLY A 244 0.88 5.39 2.54
N HIS A 245 0.40 4.17 2.87
CA HIS A 245 -0.99 3.75 2.80
C HIS A 245 -1.57 3.75 1.37
N HIS A 246 -0.72 3.42 0.39
CA HIS A 246 -1.06 3.38 -1.03
C HIS A 246 -0.88 1.97 -1.61
N VAL A 247 -1.21 0.93 -0.83
CA VAL A 247 -1.13 -0.47 -1.25
C VAL A 247 -1.95 -0.71 -2.50
N SER A 248 -1.33 -1.30 -3.53
CA SER A 248 -1.91 -1.46 -4.86
C SER A 248 -1.26 -2.60 -5.64
N CYS A 249 -1.75 -2.87 -6.84
CA CYS A 249 -1.13 -3.70 -7.88
C CYS A 249 -1.15 -5.22 -7.64
N THR A 250 -1.81 -5.72 -6.62
CA THR A 250 -1.80 -7.13 -6.18
C THR A 250 -2.69 -8.08 -7.00
N ALA A 251 -3.43 -7.55 -7.97
CA ALA A 251 -4.20 -8.29 -8.98
C ALA A 251 -4.13 -7.53 -10.32
N LYS A 252 -2.90 -7.19 -10.75
CA LYS A 252 -2.63 -6.22 -11.79
C LYS A 252 -3.34 -6.52 -13.10
N MET A 253 -3.79 -5.46 -13.77
CA MET A 253 -4.30 -5.58 -15.13
C MET A 253 -3.18 -5.75 -16.16
N GLY A 254 -3.49 -6.45 -17.21
CA GLY A 254 -2.60 -6.63 -18.35
C GLY A 254 -3.21 -7.50 -19.44
N PRO A 255 -2.51 -7.66 -20.57
CA PRO A 255 -2.96 -8.52 -21.65
C PRO A 255 -2.90 -10.00 -21.23
N LYS A 256 -3.74 -10.83 -21.83
CA LYS A 256 -3.75 -12.30 -21.59
C LYS A 256 -2.41 -12.99 -21.85
N SER A 257 -1.52 -12.36 -22.62
CA SER A 257 -0.16 -12.84 -22.88
C SER A 257 0.82 -12.60 -21.75
N ASP A 258 0.50 -11.75 -20.78
CA ASP A 258 1.28 -11.58 -19.54
C ASP A 258 0.80 -12.61 -18.51
N PRO A 259 1.61 -13.62 -18.16
CA PRO A 259 1.22 -14.64 -17.19
C PRO A 259 0.98 -14.11 -15.79
N MET A 260 1.46 -12.89 -15.48
CA MET A 260 1.26 -12.22 -14.21
C MET A 260 0.07 -11.27 -14.21
N ALA A 261 -0.64 -11.10 -15.34
CA ALA A 261 -1.87 -10.32 -15.39
C ALA A 261 -3.05 -11.13 -14.84
N VAL A 262 -3.75 -10.55 -13.87
CA VAL A 262 -4.93 -11.17 -13.25
C VAL A 262 -6.21 -10.74 -13.93
N VAL A 263 -6.30 -9.48 -14.35
CA VAL A 263 -7.49 -8.93 -15.01
C VAL A 263 -7.15 -8.23 -16.34
N ASP A 264 -8.16 -8.10 -17.19
CA ASP A 264 -8.07 -7.30 -18.41
C ASP A 264 -8.32 -5.80 -18.14
N GLN A 265 -8.26 -4.95 -19.17
CA GLN A 265 -8.52 -3.51 -19.07
C GLN A 265 -9.95 -3.13 -18.65
N TYR A 266 -10.85 -4.08 -18.56
CA TYR A 266 -12.22 -3.90 -18.06
C TYR A 266 -12.40 -4.46 -16.64
N GLY A 267 -11.31 -4.87 -16.00
CA GLY A 267 -11.31 -5.49 -14.66
C GLY A 267 -11.81 -6.93 -14.65
N LYS A 268 -12.03 -7.59 -15.81
CA LYS A 268 -12.47 -8.98 -15.87
C LYS A 268 -11.32 -9.92 -15.54
N VAL A 269 -11.55 -10.86 -14.64
CA VAL A 269 -10.55 -11.87 -14.29
C VAL A 269 -10.33 -12.79 -15.51
N HIS A 270 -9.07 -12.94 -15.92
CA HIS A 270 -8.71 -13.85 -17.01
C HIS A 270 -9.08 -15.28 -16.67
N GLY A 271 -9.68 -15.99 -17.61
CA GLY A 271 -10.04 -17.41 -17.45
C GLY A 271 -11.29 -17.71 -16.61
N VAL A 272 -12.02 -16.69 -16.14
CA VAL A 272 -13.27 -16.83 -15.39
C VAL A 272 -14.36 -15.96 -16.01
N ILE A 273 -15.58 -16.49 -16.07
CA ILE A 273 -16.78 -15.75 -16.54
C ILE A 273 -17.47 -15.11 -15.33
N ALA A 274 -18.05 -13.91 -15.54
CA ALA A 274 -18.87 -13.19 -14.57
C ALA A 274 -18.14 -12.78 -13.28
N LEU A 275 -16.79 -12.58 -13.33
CA LEU A 275 -15.98 -12.12 -12.20
C LEU A 275 -15.15 -10.90 -12.62
N ARG A 276 -15.18 -9.87 -11.79
CA ARG A 276 -14.32 -8.68 -11.90
C ARG A 276 -13.64 -8.33 -10.60
N VAL A 277 -12.51 -7.64 -10.72
CA VAL A 277 -11.87 -6.89 -9.61
C VAL A 277 -11.86 -5.43 -9.99
N VAL A 278 -12.33 -4.56 -9.08
CA VAL A 278 -12.46 -3.10 -9.31
C VAL A 278 -12.05 -2.34 -8.06
N ASP A 279 -10.77 -2.29 -7.81
CA ASP A 279 -10.13 -1.51 -6.74
C ASP A 279 -8.66 -1.26 -7.07
N ALA A 280 -7.87 -0.78 -6.11
CA ALA A 280 -6.46 -0.47 -6.32
C ALA A 280 -5.58 -1.70 -6.65
N SER A 281 -6.06 -2.92 -6.39
CA SER A 281 -5.32 -4.14 -6.73
C SER A 281 -5.07 -4.30 -8.23
N ILE A 282 -5.96 -3.78 -9.08
CA ILE A 282 -5.85 -3.94 -10.54
C ILE A 282 -4.85 -2.98 -11.20
N MET A 283 -4.32 -2.00 -10.48
CA MET A 283 -3.32 -1.09 -11.07
C MET A 283 -2.12 -1.90 -11.58
N PRO A 284 -1.63 -1.65 -12.82
CA PRO A 284 -0.44 -2.33 -13.32
C PRO A 284 0.83 -1.86 -12.61
N GLU A 285 0.84 -0.59 -12.21
CA GLU A 285 1.87 0.07 -11.39
C GLU A 285 1.23 1.11 -10.48
N CYS A 286 1.87 1.39 -9.34
CA CYS A 286 1.43 2.45 -8.45
C CYS A 286 1.62 3.82 -9.13
N VAL A 287 0.59 4.65 -9.08
CA VAL A 287 0.61 5.98 -9.73
C VAL A 287 1.46 6.98 -8.95
N ARG A 288 1.88 8.09 -9.61
CA ARG A 288 2.67 9.17 -8.97
C ARG A 288 1.82 10.11 -8.10
N ALA A 289 0.86 9.59 -7.39
CA ALA A 289 -0.07 10.37 -6.56
C ALA A 289 -0.64 9.52 -5.44
N ASN A 290 -1.20 10.17 -4.42
CA ASN A 290 -1.99 9.47 -3.41
C ASN A 290 -3.14 8.73 -4.10
N ILE A 291 -3.41 7.52 -3.64
CA ILE A 291 -4.49 6.66 -4.13
C ILE A 291 -5.50 6.47 -2.99
N ASN A 292 -6.45 7.35 -2.88
CA ASN A 292 -7.51 7.26 -1.85
C ASN A 292 -8.84 6.95 -2.51
#